data_2a9ca4622f4d4ba1387a79f1a2dfaae9
#
_entry.id   2a9ca4622f4d4ba1387a79f1a2dfaae9
#
_cell.length_a   1.000
_cell.length_b   1.000
_cell.length_c   1.000
_cell.angle_alpha   90.00
_cell.angle_beta   90.00
_cell.angle_gamma   90.00
#
_symmetry.space_group_name_H-M   'P 1'
#
loop_
_entity.id
_entity.type
_entity.pdbx_description
1 polymer ?
#
loop_
_entity_poly.entity_id
_entity_poly.type
_entity_poly.pdbx_seq_one_letter_code
_entity_poly.pdbx_strand_id
1 'polypeptide(L)'
;MFNYVIGELEALAADDSAMPAAQSNYPRADKGSVLGLLARMYLNAEVYTGTAMWAEAKTTCEKIFGLGYKLAPTHAELFRGDNGENADAKGEFLFAASYNAEHTQSYGGTTYLTLSTLSSDDGAVNITGINGGWAGNRVPYEYVAKWFEDVKNPNYEEGTYEYKDARAGYFYIKGRTESMQDNLNTFLNGWSCIKFNNVPHDMDAVDYASTAATKNFSDIDWPLIRLGEINLIYAEACMHAGGDAAAQVKALADRAGVAAPKTIDADWLMAERARELMWEGHRRTDLIRYGKWISGYNWTYKGGNFGGQDLPSHFNVFPVPSTELATNLELEQNPGYARP
;
A
#
# COMPACT_ATOMS: atom_id res chain seq x y z
N MET A 1 -17.61 -12.54 -15.06
CA MET A 1 -16.42 -11.66 -15.10
C MET A 1 -15.20 -12.35 -14.49
N PHE A 2 -15.22 -12.82 -13.22
CA PHE A 2 -14.06 -13.44 -12.54
C PHE A 2 -13.40 -14.54 -13.38
N ASN A 3 -14.15 -15.58 -13.79
CA ASN A 3 -13.62 -16.70 -14.58
C ASN A 3 -13.00 -16.26 -15.93
N TYR A 4 -13.56 -15.23 -16.56
CA TYR A 4 -12.98 -14.65 -17.77
C TYR A 4 -11.60 -14.04 -17.50
N VAL A 5 -11.49 -13.22 -16.45
CA VAL A 5 -10.22 -12.58 -16.08
C VAL A 5 -9.16 -13.63 -15.70
N ILE A 6 -9.53 -14.65 -14.92
CA ILE A 6 -8.62 -15.75 -14.57
C ILE A 6 -8.15 -16.48 -15.84
N GLY A 7 -9.06 -16.85 -16.75
CA GLY A 7 -8.68 -17.55 -17.98
C GLY A 7 -7.72 -16.75 -18.87
N GLU A 8 -7.92 -15.43 -19.00
CA GLU A 8 -6.99 -14.56 -19.73
C GLU A 8 -5.62 -14.48 -19.04
N LEU A 9 -5.59 -14.32 -17.72
CA LEU A 9 -4.33 -14.28 -16.97
C LEU A 9 -3.57 -15.59 -17.01
N GLU A 10 -4.26 -16.74 -16.89
CA GLU A 10 -3.65 -18.08 -17.01
C GLU A 10 -3.05 -18.29 -18.40
N ALA A 11 -3.76 -17.88 -19.46
CA ALA A 11 -3.25 -17.97 -20.84
C ALA A 11 -2.00 -17.10 -21.03
N LEU A 12 -1.98 -15.89 -20.46
CA LEU A 12 -0.83 -14.99 -20.51
C LEU A 12 0.35 -15.49 -19.65
N ALA A 13 0.08 -16.20 -18.56
CA ALA A 13 1.09 -16.78 -17.67
C ALA A 13 1.70 -18.08 -18.23
N ALA A 14 1.10 -18.69 -19.25
CA ALA A 14 1.59 -19.94 -19.84
C ALA A 14 3.02 -19.80 -20.41
N ASP A 15 3.79 -20.88 -20.40
CA ASP A 15 5.19 -20.86 -20.83
C ASP A 15 5.35 -20.49 -22.31
N ASP A 16 4.42 -20.90 -23.16
CA ASP A 16 4.37 -20.64 -24.60
C ASP A 16 3.66 -19.32 -24.97
N SER A 17 3.23 -18.54 -23.99
CA SER A 17 2.61 -17.23 -24.25
C SER A 17 3.62 -16.23 -24.82
N ALA A 18 3.10 -15.24 -25.56
CA ALA A 18 3.90 -14.13 -26.11
C ALA A 18 4.29 -13.05 -25.07
N MET A 19 3.91 -13.21 -23.79
CA MET A 19 4.29 -12.27 -22.76
C MET A 19 5.80 -12.23 -22.56
N PRO A 20 6.41 -11.02 -22.44
CA PRO A 20 7.82 -10.88 -22.11
C PRO A 20 8.18 -11.64 -20.83
N ALA A 21 9.41 -12.14 -20.75
CA ALA A 21 9.92 -12.78 -19.53
C ALA A 21 9.88 -11.80 -18.35
N ALA A 22 9.71 -12.34 -17.14
CA ALA A 22 9.71 -11.53 -15.93
C ALA A 22 10.99 -10.67 -15.81
N GLN A 23 10.87 -9.44 -15.30
CA GLN A 23 11.95 -8.46 -15.14
C GLN A 23 12.60 -7.97 -16.47
N SER A 24 12.05 -8.29 -17.63
CA SER A 24 12.64 -7.93 -18.92
C SER A 24 12.07 -6.68 -19.56
N ASN A 25 10.98 -6.13 -19.05
CA ASN A 25 10.21 -5.11 -19.77
C ASN A 25 9.76 -3.92 -18.88
N TYR A 26 10.47 -3.67 -17.76
CA TYR A 26 10.15 -2.57 -16.86
C TYR A 26 10.06 -1.22 -17.61
N PRO A 27 9.04 -0.39 -17.35
CA PRO A 27 7.95 -0.55 -16.38
C PRO A 27 6.69 -1.22 -16.98
N ARG A 28 6.78 -1.81 -18.17
CA ARG A 28 5.65 -2.46 -18.84
C ARG A 28 5.37 -3.84 -18.24
N ALA A 29 4.13 -4.30 -18.43
CA ALA A 29 3.72 -5.62 -17.98
C ALA A 29 4.54 -6.75 -18.63
N ASP A 30 4.85 -7.75 -17.83
CA ASP A 30 5.55 -8.99 -18.20
C ASP A 30 4.94 -10.19 -17.45
N LYS A 31 5.54 -11.38 -17.57
CA LYS A 31 5.04 -12.58 -16.87
C LYS A 31 4.97 -12.41 -15.34
N GLY A 32 5.86 -11.63 -14.74
CA GLY A 32 5.81 -11.32 -13.31
C GLY A 32 4.57 -10.52 -12.95
N SER A 33 4.25 -9.49 -13.73
CA SER A 33 3.04 -8.66 -13.56
C SER A 33 1.76 -9.50 -13.65
N VAL A 34 1.70 -10.40 -14.65
CA VAL A 34 0.55 -11.31 -14.87
C VAL A 34 0.36 -12.25 -13.69
N LEU A 35 1.42 -12.91 -13.25
CA LEU A 35 1.38 -13.84 -12.11
C LEU A 35 1.05 -13.11 -10.80
N GLY A 36 1.58 -11.91 -10.59
CA GLY A 36 1.26 -11.10 -9.42
C GLY A 36 -0.22 -10.73 -9.35
N LEU A 37 -0.82 -10.33 -10.49
CA LEU A 37 -2.25 -10.07 -10.57
C LEU A 37 -3.08 -11.34 -10.36
N LEU A 38 -2.65 -12.46 -10.92
CA LEU A 38 -3.29 -13.76 -10.76
C LEU A 38 -3.29 -14.19 -9.28
N ALA A 39 -2.17 -14.02 -8.57
CA ALA A 39 -2.07 -14.30 -7.14
C ALA A 39 -3.07 -13.45 -6.32
N ARG A 40 -3.23 -12.16 -6.63
CA ARG A 40 -4.26 -11.29 -6.02
C ARG A 40 -5.68 -11.76 -6.31
N MET A 41 -5.94 -12.18 -7.53
CA MET A 41 -7.28 -12.66 -7.93
C MET A 41 -7.64 -13.95 -7.17
N TYR A 42 -6.72 -14.89 -7.08
CA TYR A 42 -6.93 -16.14 -6.32
C TYR A 42 -7.07 -15.89 -4.82
N LEU A 43 -6.25 -14.99 -4.24
CA LEU A 43 -6.35 -14.60 -2.83
C LEU A 43 -7.76 -14.09 -2.46
N ASN A 44 -8.38 -13.34 -3.36
CA ASN A 44 -9.69 -12.72 -3.13
C ASN A 44 -10.86 -13.49 -3.78
N ALA A 45 -10.62 -14.68 -4.31
CA ALA A 45 -11.63 -15.46 -5.04
C ALA A 45 -12.89 -15.73 -4.24
N GLU A 46 -12.75 -16.06 -2.95
CA GLU A 46 -13.89 -16.31 -2.06
C GLU A 46 -14.80 -15.07 -1.91
N VAL A 47 -14.22 -13.88 -1.83
CA VAL A 47 -14.98 -12.61 -1.78
C VAL A 47 -15.77 -12.39 -3.06
N TYR A 48 -15.20 -12.72 -4.22
CA TYR A 48 -15.81 -12.45 -5.52
C TYR A 48 -16.80 -13.50 -5.97
N THR A 49 -16.59 -14.77 -5.56
CA THR A 49 -17.32 -15.92 -6.11
C THR A 49 -18.01 -16.78 -5.05
N GLY A 50 -17.69 -16.60 -3.78
CA GLY A 50 -18.08 -17.49 -2.71
C GLY A 50 -17.26 -18.79 -2.65
N THR A 51 -16.23 -18.95 -3.50
CA THR A 51 -15.37 -20.15 -3.54
C THR A 51 -13.92 -19.74 -3.37
N ALA A 52 -13.26 -20.29 -2.36
CA ALA A 52 -11.86 -20.03 -2.09
C ALA A 52 -10.93 -20.71 -3.10
N MET A 53 -9.80 -20.05 -3.43
CA MET A 53 -8.75 -20.57 -4.33
C MET A 53 -7.36 -20.40 -3.67
N TRP A 54 -7.25 -20.80 -2.40
CA TRP A 54 -6.01 -20.66 -1.62
C TRP A 54 -4.86 -21.50 -2.16
N ALA A 55 -5.13 -22.70 -2.68
CA ALA A 55 -4.12 -23.58 -3.25
C ALA A 55 -3.54 -22.99 -4.54
N GLU A 56 -4.38 -22.39 -5.37
CA GLU A 56 -3.97 -21.72 -6.61
C GLU A 56 -3.17 -20.44 -6.30
N ALA A 57 -3.58 -19.66 -5.30
CA ALA A 57 -2.82 -18.50 -4.83
C ALA A 57 -1.42 -18.90 -4.38
N LYS A 58 -1.31 -19.96 -3.55
CA LYS A 58 -0.05 -20.51 -3.07
C LYS A 58 0.86 -20.94 -4.23
N THR A 59 0.36 -21.77 -5.13
CA THR A 59 1.12 -22.28 -6.29
C THR A 59 1.59 -21.15 -7.21
N THR A 60 0.76 -20.12 -7.38
CA THR A 60 1.13 -18.93 -8.17
C THR A 60 2.26 -18.15 -7.52
N CYS A 61 2.24 -17.96 -6.19
CA CYS A 61 3.34 -17.33 -5.46
C CYS A 61 4.64 -18.15 -5.58
N GLU A 62 4.58 -19.49 -5.49
CA GLU A 62 5.73 -20.37 -5.68
C GLU A 62 6.37 -20.21 -7.06
N LYS A 63 5.56 -20.05 -8.12
CA LYS A 63 6.06 -19.71 -9.47
C LYS A 63 6.79 -18.37 -9.46
N ILE A 64 6.23 -17.33 -8.82
CA ILE A 64 6.85 -16.00 -8.75
C ILE A 64 8.21 -16.07 -8.05
N PHE A 65 8.33 -16.82 -6.95
CA PHE A 65 9.63 -16.99 -6.25
C PHE A 65 10.71 -17.61 -7.15
N GLY A 66 10.32 -18.43 -8.14
CA GLY A 66 11.23 -18.99 -9.14
C GLY A 66 11.70 -18.00 -10.22
N LEU A 67 11.13 -16.78 -10.29
CA LEU A 67 11.44 -15.81 -11.35
C LEU A 67 12.62 -14.87 -11.04
N GLY A 68 13.22 -14.98 -9.84
CA GLY A 68 14.42 -14.23 -9.49
C GLY A 68 14.17 -12.86 -8.86
N TYR A 69 12.94 -12.49 -8.54
CA TYR A 69 12.64 -11.28 -7.75
C TYR A 69 13.28 -11.36 -6.37
N LYS A 70 13.71 -10.21 -5.84
CA LYS A 70 14.36 -10.10 -4.53
C LYS A 70 13.75 -8.92 -3.76
N LEU A 71 13.66 -9.07 -2.44
CA LEU A 71 13.34 -7.93 -1.59
C LEU A 71 14.47 -6.90 -1.65
N ALA A 72 14.11 -5.63 -1.79
CA ALA A 72 15.07 -4.53 -1.65
C ALA A 72 15.72 -4.57 -0.24
N PRO A 73 17.00 -4.17 -0.10
CA PRO A 73 17.70 -4.17 1.18
C PRO A 73 16.98 -3.41 2.28
N THR A 74 16.38 -2.27 1.94
CA THR A 74 15.54 -1.49 2.85
C THR A 74 14.15 -1.29 2.27
N HIS A 75 13.15 -1.21 3.13
CA HIS A 75 11.79 -0.92 2.70
C HIS A 75 11.65 0.51 2.12
N ALA A 76 12.50 1.44 2.55
CA ALA A 76 12.45 2.83 2.14
C ALA A 76 12.84 3.04 0.67
N GLU A 77 13.78 2.27 0.13
CA GLU A 77 14.22 2.36 -1.26
C GLU A 77 13.09 2.22 -2.27
N LEU A 78 12.07 1.42 -1.92
CA LEU A 78 10.89 1.18 -2.77
C LEU A 78 10.06 2.45 -3.05
N PHE A 79 10.22 3.51 -2.26
CA PHE A 79 9.35 4.69 -2.26
C PHE A 79 10.14 6.00 -2.37
N ARG A 80 11.37 5.93 -2.86
CA ARG A 80 12.25 7.09 -3.08
C ARG A 80 12.15 7.60 -4.51
N GLY A 81 12.59 8.85 -4.74
CA GLY A 81 12.48 9.55 -6.02
C GLY A 81 13.23 8.89 -7.19
N ASP A 82 14.14 7.99 -6.90
CA ASP A 82 14.94 7.23 -7.87
C ASP A 82 14.60 5.74 -7.92
N ASN A 83 13.47 5.32 -7.35
CA ASN A 83 13.11 3.90 -7.28
C ASN A 83 12.92 3.25 -8.66
N GLY A 84 12.59 4.03 -9.69
CA GLY A 84 12.50 3.58 -11.08
C GLY A 84 13.86 3.31 -11.73
N GLU A 85 14.96 3.87 -11.20
CA GLU A 85 16.33 3.64 -11.65
C GLU A 85 17.10 2.70 -10.72
N ASN A 86 16.78 2.70 -9.42
CA ASN A 86 17.42 1.85 -8.42
C ASN A 86 17.20 0.35 -8.74
N ALA A 87 18.30 -0.40 -8.94
CA ALA A 87 18.25 -1.80 -9.31
C ALA A 87 17.62 -2.69 -8.23
N ASP A 88 17.84 -2.37 -6.95
CA ASP A 88 17.31 -3.13 -5.83
C ASP A 88 15.79 -2.92 -5.69
N ALA A 89 15.31 -1.68 -5.82
CA ALA A 89 13.88 -1.39 -5.84
C ALA A 89 13.16 -2.08 -7.01
N LYS A 90 13.70 -1.96 -8.23
CA LYS A 90 13.17 -2.65 -9.42
C LYS A 90 13.22 -4.17 -9.28
N GLY A 91 14.21 -4.69 -8.58
CA GLY A 91 14.34 -6.12 -8.29
C GLY A 91 13.18 -6.68 -7.47
N GLU A 92 12.46 -5.83 -6.75
CA GLU A 92 11.25 -6.21 -5.99
C GLU A 92 9.95 -5.98 -6.77
N PHE A 93 9.93 -5.09 -7.79
CA PHE A 93 8.70 -4.71 -8.49
C PHE A 93 8.28 -5.74 -9.54
N LEU A 94 7.11 -6.35 -9.36
CA LEU A 94 6.47 -7.18 -10.37
C LEU A 94 5.72 -6.31 -11.39
N PHE A 95 5.13 -5.21 -10.93
CA PHE A 95 4.47 -4.24 -11.80
C PHE A 95 4.47 -2.86 -11.14
N ALA A 96 4.86 -1.83 -11.88
CA ALA A 96 4.87 -0.46 -11.42
C ALA A 96 4.23 0.49 -12.42
N ALA A 97 3.61 1.56 -11.93
CA ALA A 97 3.24 2.70 -12.74
C ALA A 97 4.38 3.72 -12.68
N SER A 98 5.01 3.98 -13.82
CA SER A 98 6.16 4.88 -13.90
C SER A 98 5.75 6.34 -13.89
N TYR A 99 6.50 7.13 -13.12
CA TYR A 99 6.35 8.58 -13.00
C TYR A 99 7.67 9.28 -13.28
N ASN A 100 7.55 10.48 -13.83
CA ASN A 100 8.69 11.37 -14.06
C ASN A 100 8.20 12.83 -13.94
N ALA A 101 8.81 13.60 -13.06
CA ALA A 101 8.36 14.96 -12.74
C ALA A 101 8.35 15.93 -13.94
N GLU A 102 9.09 15.63 -15.00
CA GLU A 102 9.14 16.45 -16.21
C GLU A 102 8.07 16.07 -17.24
N HIS A 103 7.68 14.77 -17.27
CA HIS A 103 6.79 14.22 -18.29
C HIS A 103 5.39 13.87 -17.76
N THR A 104 5.29 13.40 -16.51
CA THR A 104 4.02 13.04 -15.86
C THR A 104 3.57 14.14 -14.90
N GLN A 105 3.40 15.35 -15.39
CA GLN A 105 2.99 16.53 -14.62
C GLN A 105 1.53 16.45 -14.21
N SER A 106 1.25 15.68 -13.16
CA SER A 106 -0.09 15.46 -12.61
C SER A 106 -0.08 15.63 -11.09
N TYR A 107 -1.14 16.22 -10.57
CA TYR A 107 -1.42 16.28 -9.13
C TYR A 107 -2.08 14.99 -8.59
N GLY A 108 -2.17 13.95 -9.40
CA GLY A 108 -2.56 12.58 -9.00
C GLY A 108 -1.34 11.68 -8.74
N GLY A 109 -1.58 10.36 -8.62
CA GLY A 109 -0.55 9.35 -8.46
C GLY A 109 0.36 9.60 -7.26
N THR A 110 1.66 9.42 -7.43
CA THR A 110 2.65 9.55 -6.35
C THR A 110 2.88 11.00 -5.92
N THR A 111 2.62 11.99 -6.77
CA THR A 111 2.55 13.40 -6.37
C THR A 111 1.47 13.62 -5.30
N TYR A 112 0.26 13.06 -5.51
CA TYR A 112 -0.81 13.11 -4.52
C TYR A 112 -0.40 12.39 -3.22
N LEU A 113 0.17 11.20 -3.32
CA LEU A 113 0.56 10.40 -2.16
C LEU A 113 1.60 11.13 -1.28
N THR A 114 2.51 11.88 -1.90
CA THR A 114 3.50 12.68 -1.19
C THR A 114 2.87 13.95 -0.59
N LEU A 115 2.18 14.75 -1.39
CA LEU A 115 1.70 16.08 -0.99
C LEU A 115 0.47 16.03 -0.06
N SER A 116 -0.40 15.04 -0.19
CA SER A 116 -1.68 14.99 0.55
C SER A 116 -1.51 14.86 2.05
N THR A 117 -0.37 14.40 2.53
CA THR A 117 -0.06 14.19 3.95
C THR A 117 0.82 15.29 4.55
N LEU A 118 1.45 16.11 3.70
CA LEU A 118 2.36 17.18 4.13
C LEU A 118 1.59 18.49 4.41
N SER A 119 2.13 19.31 5.32
CA SER A 119 1.68 20.68 5.53
C SER A 119 2.83 21.66 5.25
N SER A 120 2.53 22.79 4.61
CA SER A 120 3.47 23.89 4.48
C SER A 120 3.85 24.52 5.83
N ASP A 121 3.03 24.27 6.88
CA ASP A 121 3.18 24.89 8.18
C ASP A 121 4.08 24.10 9.15
N ASP A 122 4.38 22.84 8.87
CA ASP A 122 5.17 21.97 9.75
C ASP A 122 6.61 21.70 9.29
N GLY A 123 6.98 22.17 8.10
CA GLY A 123 8.30 21.97 7.52
C GLY A 123 8.54 20.59 6.90
N ALA A 124 7.55 19.70 6.87
CA ALA A 124 7.67 18.36 6.26
C ALA A 124 7.96 18.42 4.76
N VAL A 125 7.50 19.45 4.06
CA VAL A 125 7.82 19.73 2.65
C VAL A 125 9.32 19.77 2.38
N ASN A 126 10.12 20.27 3.32
CA ASN A 126 11.55 20.41 3.15
C ASN A 126 12.32 19.07 3.19
N ILE A 127 11.67 17.99 3.61
CA ILE A 127 12.29 16.67 3.75
C ILE A 127 11.80 15.65 2.72
N THR A 128 10.91 16.04 1.81
CA THR A 128 10.30 15.10 0.85
C THR A 128 10.65 15.39 -0.61
N GLY A 129 11.41 16.45 -0.88
CA GLY A 129 11.89 16.78 -2.23
C GLY A 129 10.81 17.26 -3.21
N ILE A 130 9.59 17.56 -2.74
CA ILE A 130 8.49 18.12 -3.54
C ILE A 130 8.02 19.44 -2.91
N ASN A 131 7.77 20.45 -3.73
CA ASN A 131 7.25 21.73 -3.31
C ASN A 131 5.76 21.66 -2.96
N GLY A 132 5.38 22.26 -1.83
CA GLY A 132 3.99 22.37 -1.40
C GLY A 132 3.56 21.28 -0.43
N GLY A 133 2.32 21.36 0.00
CA GLY A 133 1.69 20.41 0.91
C GLY A 133 0.19 20.72 1.00
N TRP A 134 -0.65 19.68 0.98
CA TRP A 134 -2.12 19.81 0.96
C TRP A 134 -2.77 19.42 2.27
N ALA A 135 -2.02 18.82 3.18
CA ALA A 135 -2.36 18.52 4.57
C ALA A 135 -3.68 17.76 4.81
N GLY A 136 -4.26 17.12 3.80
CA GLY A 136 -5.57 16.46 3.91
C GLY A 136 -5.51 15.12 4.63
N ASN A 137 -4.57 14.26 4.25
CA ASN A 137 -4.45 12.89 4.77
C ASN A 137 -3.51 12.82 5.98
N ARG A 138 -4.01 12.31 7.10
CA ARG A 138 -3.28 12.23 8.36
C ARG A 138 -3.59 10.95 9.08
N VAL A 139 -2.69 10.51 9.94
CA VAL A 139 -2.81 9.30 10.74
C VAL A 139 -2.88 9.67 12.21
N PRO A 140 -3.95 9.32 12.94
CA PRO A 140 -3.98 9.45 14.40
C PRO A 140 -2.96 8.50 15.07
N TYR A 141 -2.35 8.94 16.17
CA TYR A 141 -1.35 8.16 16.91
C TYR A 141 -1.86 6.79 17.35
N GLU A 142 -3.12 6.68 17.74
CA GLU A 142 -3.72 5.40 18.15
C GLU A 142 -3.63 4.31 17.09
N TYR A 143 -3.55 4.67 15.79
CA TYR A 143 -3.31 3.71 14.70
C TYR A 143 -1.86 3.37 14.57
N VAL A 144 -0.98 4.34 14.67
CA VAL A 144 0.47 4.10 14.66
C VAL A 144 0.82 3.15 15.80
N ALA A 145 0.35 3.44 17.01
CA ALA A 145 0.58 2.60 18.19
C ALA A 145 -0.05 1.20 18.07
N LYS A 146 -1.20 1.08 17.37
CA LYS A 146 -1.85 -0.22 17.13
C LYS A 146 -1.09 -1.10 16.14
N TRP A 147 -0.48 -0.52 15.12
CA TRP A 147 0.27 -1.27 14.12
C TRP A 147 1.73 -1.48 14.52
N PHE A 148 2.31 -0.55 15.25
CA PHE A 148 3.70 -0.53 15.70
C PHE A 148 3.72 -0.41 17.23
N GLU A 149 3.64 -1.56 17.92
CA GLU A 149 3.49 -1.63 19.40
C GLU A 149 4.63 -0.97 20.18
N ASP A 150 5.79 -0.80 19.55
CA ASP A 150 7.00 -0.22 20.16
C ASP A 150 7.23 1.25 19.79
N VAL A 151 6.28 1.90 19.10
CA VAL A 151 6.28 3.36 18.95
C VAL A 151 5.87 4.01 20.27
N LYS A 152 6.79 4.77 20.85
CA LYS A 152 6.65 5.37 22.20
C LYS A 152 7.25 6.75 22.28
N ASN A 153 6.89 7.44 23.36
CA ASN A 153 7.49 8.71 23.78
C ASN A 153 7.55 9.78 22.66
N PRO A 154 6.43 10.08 21.98
CA PRO A 154 6.44 11.12 20.96
C PRO A 154 6.78 12.49 21.57
N ASN A 155 7.82 13.14 21.03
CA ASN A 155 8.19 14.52 21.35
C ASN A 155 7.87 15.38 20.14
N TYR A 156 6.74 16.06 20.18
CA TYR A 156 6.21 16.87 19.07
C TYR A 156 6.99 18.15 18.81
N GLU A 157 7.71 18.67 19.79
CA GLU A 157 8.54 19.87 19.62
C GLU A 157 9.80 19.53 18.82
N GLU A 158 10.48 18.46 19.18
CA GLU A 158 11.67 17.99 18.47
C GLU A 158 11.35 17.18 17.20
N GLY A 159 10.17 16.57 17.12
CA GLY A 159 9.76 15.72 16.02
C GLY A 159 10.32 14.30 16.11
N THR A 160 10.53 13.79 17.34
CA THR A 160 11.16 12.48 17.59
C THR A 160 10.23 11.54 18.34
N TYR A 161 10.45 10.24 18.18
CA TYR A 161 9.80 9.15 18.92
C TYR A 161 10.66 7.89 18.84
N GLU A 162 10.43 6.96 19.77
CA GLU A 162 11.12 5.68 19.78
C GLU A 162 10.39 4.64 18.94
N TYR A 163 11.12 3.80 18.21
CA TYR A 163 10.58 2.67 17.47
C TYR A 163 11.70 1.65 17.14
N LYS A 164 11.32 0.41 16.82
CA LYS A 164 12.24 -0.65 16.36
C LYS A 164 11.96 -1.03 14.92
N ASP A 165 10.66 -1.20 14.58
CA ASP A 165 10.27 -1.49 13.20
C ASP A 165 10.62 -0.30 12.32
N ALA A 166 11.55 -0.49 11.37
CA ALA A 166 12.03 0.57 10.49
C ALA A 166 10.90 1.28 9.71
N ARG A 167 9.78 0.59 9.46
CA ARG A 167 8.62 1.14 8.76
C ARG A 167 7.87 2.18 9.60
N ALA A 168 8.00 2.13 10.93
CA ALA A 168 7.46 3.16 11.81
C ALA A 168 8.14 4.51 11.63
N GLY A 169 9.35 4.56 11.04
CA GLY A 169 10.05 5.79 10.72
C GLY A 169 9.41 6.66 9.62
N TYR A 170 8.33 6.19 8.99
CA TYR A 170 7.62 6.97 7.97
C TYR A 170 6.68 8.06 8.50
N PHE A 171 6.63 8.28 9.80
CA PHE A 171 5.76 9.31 10.35
C PHE A 171 6.54 10.57 10.70
N TYR A 172 6.02 11.71 10.26
CA TYR A 172 6.52 13.02 10.63
C TYR A 172 5.57 13.65 11.65
N ILE A 173 6.13 14.12 12.77
CA ILE A 173 5.35 14.60 13.92
C ILE A 173 5.73 15.99 14.43
N LYS A 174 6.81 16.60 13.94
CA LYS A 174 7.28 17.89 14.42
C LYS A 174 6.21 18.98 14.23
N GLY A 175 5.88 19.69 15.31
CA GLY A 175 4.85 20.73 15.30
C GLY A 175 3.41 20.21 15.17
N ARG A 176 3.20 18.88 15.27
CA ARG A 176 1.88 18.25 15.16
C ARG A 176 1.30 17.88 16.51
N THR A 177 0.12 17.30 16.50
CA THR A 177 -0.53 16.76 17.71
C THR A 177 -0.84 15.28 17.54
N GLU A 178 -1.12 14.63 18.67
CA GLU A 178 -1.42 13.20 18.75
C GLU A 178 -2.76 12.84 18.10
N SER A 179 -3.78 13.66 18.33
CA SER A 179 -5.17 13.37 18.03
C SER A 179 -5.75 14.31 16.98
N MET A 180 -6.71 13.80 16.21
CA MET A 180 -7.55 14.57 15.30
C MET A 180 -8.92 14.91 15.93
N GLN A 181 -9.09 14.71 17.24
CA GLN A 181 -10.37 14.69 17.92
C GLN A 181 -11.17 15.99 17.79
N ASP A 182 -10.54 17.14 17.99
CA ASP A 182 -11.27 18.35 18.27
C ASP A 182 -11.57 19.18 17.01
N ASN A 183 -10.79 19.03 15.96
CA ASN A 183 -10.97 19.83 14.75
C ASN A 183 -10.26 19.24 13.53
N LEU A 184 -11.01 18.67 12.60
CA LEU A 184 -10.49 18.20 11.32
C LEU A 184 -9.89 19.31 10.45
N ASN A 185 -10.31 20.56 10.65
CA ASN A 185 -9.79 21.71 9.90
C ASN A 185 -8.42 22.19 10.41
N THR A 186 -7.95 21.68 11.55
CA THR A 186 -6.59 21.94 12.02
C THR A 186 -5.66 20.89 11.41
N PHE A 187 -5.00 21.25 10.32
CA PHE A 187 -4.24 20.32 9.50
C PHE A 187 -2.94 19.81 10.16
N LEU A 188 -2.53 20.37 11.28
CA LEU A 188 -1.44 19.87 12.12
C LEU A 188 -1.89 18.81 13.13
N ASN A 189 -3.19 18.56 13.28
CA ASN A 189 -3.71 17.47 14.10
C ASN A 189 -3.52 16.12 13.41
N GLY A 190 -2.93 15.14 14.13
CA GLY A 190 -2.52 13.84 13.60
C GLY A 190 -1.14 13.87 12.93
N TRP A 191 -0.59 12.71 12.63
CA TRP A 191 0.75 12.50 12.08
C TRP A 191 0.74 12.50 10.56
N SER A 192 1.79 13.03 9.91
CA SER A 192 2.00 12.88 8.46
C SER A 192 2.64 11.55 8.14
N CYS A 193 2.30 10.95 7.01
CA CYS A 193 2.99 9.78 6.48
C CYS A 193 3.91 10.19 5.33
N ILE A 194 5.22 10.12 5.53
CA ILE A 194 6.26 10.48 4.55
C ILE A 194 6.88 9.25 3.88
N LYS A 195 6.13 8.15 3.77
CA LYS A 195 6.59 6.92 3.13
C LYS A 195 7.02 7.17 1.69
N PHE A 196 6.20 7.86 0.91
CA PHE A 196 6.56 8.33 -0.43
C PHE A 196 7.37 9.61 -0.30
N ASN A 197 8.63 9.57 -0.77
CA ASN A 197 9.59 10.64 -0.59
C ASN A 197 10.44 10.79 -1.86
N ASN A 198 10.39 11.97 -2.48
CA ASN A 198 11.04 12.23 -3.77
C ASN A 198 12.56 12.47 -3.67
N VAL A 199 13.12 12.42 -2.47
CA VAL A 199 14.57 12.44 -2.26
C VAL A 199 15.13 11.08 -2.69
N PRO A 200 16.22 11.00 -3.49
CA PRO A 200 16.89 9.75 -3.86
C PRO A 200 17.33 8.94 -2.64
N HIS A 201 17.47 7.62 -2.80
CA HIS A 201 17.75 6.71 -1.69
C HIS A 201 19.12 6.91 -1.04
N ASP A 202 20.10 7.40 -1.80
CA ASP A 202 21.50 7.62 -1.40
C ASP A 202 21.79 9.06 -0.95
N MET A 203 20.76 9.91 -0.83
CA MET A 203 20.88 11.32 -0.49
C MET A 203 19.99 11.67 0.70
N ASP A 204 20.46 12.56 1.56
CA ASP A 204 19.61 13.16 2.57
C ASP A 204 18.81 14.36 2.04
N ALA A 205 17.78 14.78 2.78
CA ALA A 205 16.88 15.84 2.34
C ALA A 205 17.57 17.22 2.29
N VAL A 206 18.57 17.48 3.14
CA VAL A 206 19.28 18.76 3.20
C VAL A 206 20.21 18.88 1.99
N ASP A 207 20.93 17.79 1.69
CA ASP A 207 21.79 17.74 0.52
C ASP A 207 20.98 17.87 -0.76
N TYR A 208 19.85 17.16 -0.86
CA TYR A 208 18.94 17.26 -2.01
C TYR A 208 18.40 18.69 -2.20
N ALA A 209 17.94 19.33 -1.14
CA ALA A 209 17.46 20.71 -1.19
C ALA A 209 18.57 21.69 -1.62
N SER A 210 19.84 21.44 -1.24
CA SER A 210 20.98 22.28 -1.62
C SER A 210 21.30 22.22 -3.11
N THR A 211 20.92 21.14 -3.80
CA THR A 211 21.12 21.00 -5.25
C THR A 211 20.11 21.77 -6.09
N ALA A 212 19.13 22.46 -5.48
CA ALA A 212 17.97 23.06 -6.14
C ALA A 212 17.15 22.06 -6.98
N ALA A 213 17.23 20.76 -6.66
CA ALA A 213 16.56 19.69 -7.38
C ALA A 213 15.11 19.47 -6.90
N THR A 214 14.64 20.22 -5.89
CA THR A 214 13.26 20.14 -5.42
C THR A 214 12.28 20.41 -6.55
N LYS A 215 11.35 19.46 -6.76
CA LYS A 215 10.43 19.44 -7.89
C LYS A 215 9.00 19.80 -7.47
N ASN A 216 8.13 20.04 -8.44
CA ASN A 216 6.70 20.26 -8.21
C ASN A 216 5.88 18.96 -8.37
N PHE A 217 6.46 17.96 -9.02
CA PHE A 217 5.84 16.65 -9.27
C PHE A 217 6.79 15.55 -8.87
N SER A 218 6.23 14.36 -8.62
CA SER A 218 6.97 13.18 -8.17
C SER A 218 7.67 12.46 -9.32
N ASP A 219 8.87 11.94 -9.03
CA ASP A 219 9.58 10.95 -9.86
C ASP A 219 9.34 9.51 -9.37
N ILE A 220 8.68 9.33 -8.23
CA ILE A 220 8.53 8.02 -7.59
C ILE A 220 7.62 7.14 -8.44
N ASP A 221 8.13 6.03 -8.95
CA ASP A 221 7.31 4.99 -9.56
C ASP A 221 6.43 4.34 -8.50
N TRP A 222 5.15 4.12 -8.79
CA TRP A 222 4.25 3.47 -7.86
C TRP A 222 4.30 1.95 -8.03
N PRO A 223 4.80 1.19 -7.03
CA PRO A 223 4.81 -0.27 -7.07
C PRO A 223 3.37 -0.81 -6.92
N LEU A 224 2.72 -1.09 -8.04
CA LEU A 224 1.38 -1.68 -8.06
C LEU A 224 1.35 -3.10 -7.50
N ILE A 225 2.38 -3.90 -7.82
CA ILE A 225 2.56 -5.25 -7.30
C ILE A 225 4.05 -5.45 -7.03
N ARG A 226 4.38 -5.88 -5.83
CA ARG A 226 5.77 -6.10 -5.40
C ARG A 226 5.94 -7.38 -4.58
N LEU A 227 7.16 -7.90 -4.49
CA LEU A 227 7.46 -9.16 -3.84
C LEU A 227 7.05 -9.19 -2.35
N GLY A 228 7.17 -8.07 -1.64
CA GLY A 228 6.70 -7.98 -0.25
C GLY A 228 5.22 -8.33 -0.09
N GLU A 229 4.36 -7.92 -1.02
CA GLU A 229 2.96 -8.34 -1.05
C GLU A 229 2.83 -9.83 -1.37
N ILE A 230 3.59 -10.35 -2.34
CA ILE A 230 3.54 -11.76 -2.72
C ILE A 230 3.93 -12.67 -1.55
N ASN A 231 4.92 -12.27 -0.74
CA ASN A 231 5.27 -12.97 0.49
C ASN A 231 4.09 -13.08 1.46
N LEU A 232 3.29 -12.02 1.60
CA LEU A 232 2.12 -12.00 2.47
C LEU A 232 0.93 -12.75 1.87
N ILE A 233 0.74 -12.71 0.53
CA ILE A 233 -0.24 -13.56 -0.17
C ILE A 233 0.09 -15.04 0.06
N TYR A 234 1.36 -15.40 -0.09
CA TYR A 234 1.82 -16.77 0.15
C TYR A 234 1.59 -17.22 1.59
N ALA A 235 1.91 -16.36 2.56
CA ALA A 235 1.70 -16.66 3.97
C ALA A 235 0.22 -16.88 4.31
N GLU A 236 -0.68 -16.05 3.77
CA GLU A 236 -2.13 -16.20 3.94
C GLU A 236 -2.65 -17.46 3.25
N ALA A 237 -2.19 -17.74 2.04
CA ALA A 237 -2.54 -18.96 1.32
C ALA A 237 -2.07 -20.23 2.04
N CYS A 238 -0.85 -20.24 2.60
CA CYS A 238 -0.34 -21.33 3.43
C CYS A 238 -1.14 -21.53 4.71
N MET A 239 -1.60 -20.46 5.35
CA MET A 239 -2.46 -20.54 6.54
C MET A 239 -3.76 -21.29 6.25
N HIS A 240 -4.35 -21.08 5.07
CA HIS A 240 -5.63 -21.69 4.69
C HIS A 240 -5.48 -23.06 4.01
N ALA A 241 -4.51 -23.21 3.09
CA ALA A 241 -4.35 -24.44 2.28
C ALA A 241 -3.25 -25.38 2.80
N GLY A 242 -2.60 -25.00 3.90
CA GLY A 242 -1.43 -25.73 4.41
C GLY A 242 -0.14 -25.37 3.66
N GLY A 243 0.96 -25.34 4.39
CA GLY A 243 2.28 -24.99 3.87
C GLY A 243 3.13 -24.30 4.93
N ASP A 244 4.33 -23.90 4.55
CA ASP A 244 5.26 -23.19 5.42
C ASP A 244 5.71 -21.90 4.74
N ALA A 245 5.38 -20.76 5.34
CA ALA A 245 5.76 -19.43 4.89
C ALA A 245 6.79 -18.76 5.83
N ALA A 246 7.40 -19.51 6.74
CA ALA A 246 8.31 -18.97 7.74
C ALA A 246 9.50 -18.20 7.11
N ALA A 247 10.04 -18.70 5.99
CA ALA A 247 11.14 -18.04 5.30
C ALA A 247 10.75 -16.68 4.71
N GLN A 248 9.58 -16.59 4.06
CA GLN A 248 9.05 -15.36 3.45
C GLN A 248 8.73 -14.31 4.51
N VAL A 249 8.08 -14.73 5.58
CA VAL A 249 7.74 -13.87 6.72
C VAL A 249 9.01 -13.40 7.45
N LYS A 250 9.98 -14.30 7.64
CA LYS A 250 11.28 -13.95 8.23
C LYS A 250 12.02 -12.91 7.40
N ALA A 251 12.02 -13.03 6.08
CA ALA A 251 12.69 -12.06 5.21
C ALA A 251 12.10 -10.64 5.35
N LEU A 252 10.77 -10.52 5.48
CA LEU A 252 10.12 -9.23 5.74
C LEU A 252 10.46 -8.69 7.13
N ALA A 253 10.44 -9.54 8.15
CA ALA A 253 10.78 -9.16 9.52
C ALA A 253 12.25 -8.71 9.64
N ASP A 254 13.17 -9.44 9.02
CA ASP A 254 14.61 -9.09 8.98
C ASP A 254 14.81 -7.70 8.34
N ARG A 255 14.16 -7.44 7.21
CA ARG A 255 14.21 -6.12 6.55
C ARG A 255 13.64 -5.00 7.42
N ALA A 256 12.59 -5.28 8.17
CA ALA A 256 11.98 -4.33 9.09
C ALA A 256 12.77 -4.14 10.40
N GLY A 257 13.78 -4.97 10.67
CA GLY A 257 14.57 -4.92 11.90
C GLY A 257 13.86 -5.48 13.13
N VAL A 258 12.85 -6.37 12.93
CA VAL A 258 12.05 -6.96 14.00
C VAL A 258 12.12 -8.47 13.99
N ALA A 259 11.73 -9.10 15.09
CA ALA A 259 11.66 -10.55 15.18
C ALA A 259 10.50 -11.10 14.33
N ALA A 260 10.74 -12.22 13.63
CA ALA A 260 9.66 -12.94 12.99
C ALA A 260 8.64 -13.46 14.02
N PRO A 261 7.33 -13.54 13.66
CA PRO A 261 6.31 -14.02 14.57
C PRO A 261 6.51 -15.50 14.90
N LYS A 262 6.07 -15.91 16.08
CA LYS A 262 6.06 -17.33 16.48
C LYS A 262 4.95 -18.11 15.78
N THR A 263 3.87 -17.43 15.44
CA THR A 263 2.69 -17.99 14.77
C THR A 263 2.23 -17.02 13.68
N ILE A 264 1.96 -17.57 12.52
CA ILE A 264 1.37 -16.81 11.40
C ILE A 264 -0.12 -17.13 11.40
N ASP A 265 -0.91 -16.23 11.96
CA ASP A 265 -2.38 -16.32 12.01
C ASP A 265 -3.04 -15.12 11.33
N ALA A 266 -4.35 -15.12 11.26
CA ALA A 266 -5.13 -14.10 10.59
C ALA A 266 -4.94 -12.70 11.20
N ASP A 267 -4.85 -12.59 12.51
CA ASP A 267 -4.68 -11.30 13.20
C ASP A 267 -3.28 -10.74 12.94
N TRP A 268 -2.24 -11.58 13.01
CA TRP A 268 -0.88 -11.18 12.67
C TRP A 268 -0.78 -10.77 11.19
N LEU A 269 -1.33 -11.57 10.26
CA LEU A 269 -1.31 -11.26 8.82
C LEU A 269 -2.01 -9.93 8.51
N MET A 270 -3.17 -9.68 9.12
CA MET A 270 -3.91 -8.43 8.96
C MET A 270 -3.10 -7.23 9.49
N ALA A 271 -2.37 -7.40 10.59
CA ALA A 271 -1.49 -6.37 11.15
C ALA A 271 -0.23 -6.19 10.30
N GLU A 272 0.40 -7.29 9.84
CA GLU A 272 1.59 -7.20 9.00
C GLU A 272 1.29 -6.58 7.63
N ARG A 273 0.17 -6.91 7.00
CA ARG A 273 -0.27 -6.23 5.78
C ARG A 273 -0.53 -4.74 6.00
N ALA A 274 -0.97 -4.33 7.20
CA ALA A 274 -1.11 -2.91 7.53
C ALA A 274 0.25 -2.21 7.63
N ARG A 275 1.27 -2.84 8.20
CA ARG A 275 2.64 -2.29 8.33
C ARG A 275 3.36 -2.27 6.98
N GLU A 276 3.38 -3.41 6.29
CA GLU A 276 4.13 -3.62 5.07
C GLU A 276 3.55 -2.82 3.90
N LEU A 277 2.22 -2.84 3.74
CA LEU A 277 1.51 -2.28 2.58
C LEU A 277 0.79 -0.96 2.90
N MET A 278 1.16 -0.30 4.00
CA MET A 278 0.59 1.01 4.36
C MET A 278 0.75 2.00 3.21
N TRP A 279 -0.31 2.76 2.92
CA TRP A 279 -0.34 3.79 1.87
C TRP A 279 -0.23 3.26 0.42
N GLU A 280 -0.37 1.93 0.22
CA GLU A 280 -0.33 1.29 -1.11
C GLU A 280 -1.71 0.83 -1.63
N GLY A 281 -2.80 1.25 -0.97
CA GLY A 281 -4.17 1.02 -1.45
C GLY A 281 -4.78 -0.34 -1.10
N HIS A 282 -4.15 -1.17 -0.26
CA HIS A 282 -4.59 -2.54 0.03
C HIS A 282 -5.63 -2.66 1.15
N ARG A 283 -5.64 -1.74 2.11
CA ARG A 283 -6.34 -1.95 3.39
C ARG A 283 -7.83 -2.26 3.27
N ARG A 284 -8.55 -1.61 2.36
CA ARG A 284 -9.99 -1.86 2.17
C ARG A 284 -10.26 -3.29 1.72
N THR A 285 -9.54 -3.79 0.72
CA THR A 285 -9.69 -5.16 0.21
C THR A 285 -9.31 -6.20 1.26
N ASP A 286 -8.27 -5.94 2.04
CA ASP A 286 -7.87 -6.81 3.16
C ASP A 286 -8.98 -6.87 4.21
N LEU A 287 -9.49 -5.73 4.67
CA LEU A 287 -10.55 -5.69 5.67
C LEU A 287 -11.86 -6.36 5.18
N ILE A 288 -12.18 -6.26 3.89
CA ILE A 288 -13.33 -6.98 3.29
C ILE A 288 -13.07 -8.49 3.35
N ARG A 289 -11.89 -8.96 2.92
CA ARG A 289 -11.53 -10.38 2.91
C ARG A 289 -11.53 -10.99 4.33
N TYR A 290 -11.07 -10.25 5.32
CA TYR A 290 -11.12 -10.67 6.73
C TYR A 290 -12.46 -10.42 7.42
N GLY A 291 -13.49 -9.94 6.71
CA GLY A 291 -14.81 -9.63 7.29
C GLY A 291 -14.80 -8.47 8.28
N LYS A 292 -13.81 -7.60 8.21
CA LYS A 292 -13.57 -6.50 9.18
C LYS A 292 -13.90 -5.11 8.63
N TRP A 293 -14.28 -4.97 7.36
CA TRP A 293 -14.58 -3.68 6.76
C TRP A 293 -15.84 -3.05 7.36
N ILE A 294 -16.91 -3.82 7.45
CA ILE A 294 -18.21 -3.34 7.94
C ILE A 294 -18.20 -3.22 9.47
N SER A 295 -17.75 -4.25 10.18
CA SER A 295 -17.79 -4.35 11.64
C SER A 295 -16.60 -5.07 12.21
N GLY A 296 -16.42 -5.03 13.54
CA GLY A 296 -15.37 -5.76 14.24
C GLY A 296 -13.94 -5.21 14.05
N TYR A 297 -13.79 -4.08 13.36
CA TYR A 297 -12.56 -3.30 13.24
C TYR A 297 -12.93 -1.82 13.09
N ASN A 298 -12.35 -0.97 13.91
CA ASN A 298 -12.73 0.43 13.96
C ASN A 298 -11.53 1.35 13.73
N TRP A 299 -11.79 2.55 13.23
CA TRP A 299 -10.84 3.65 13.08
C TRP A 299 -11.55 4.99 13.27
N THR A 300 -10.78 6.00 13.63
CA THR A 300 -11.26 7.38 13.81
C THR A 300 -11.97 7.86 12.54
N TYR A 301 -13.17 8.37 12.71
CA TYR A 301 -14.08 8.81 11.64
C TYR A 301 -14.62 7.71 10.71
N LYS A 302 -14.48 6.42 11.04
CA LYS A 302 -15.24 5.38 10.36
C LYS A 302 -16.73 5.72 10.38
N GLY A 303 -17.36 5.73 9.19
CA GLY A 303 -18.77 6.07 9.06
C GLY A 303 -19.12 7.54 9.43
N GLY A 304 -18.12 8.44 9.42
CA GLY A 304 -18.32 9.87 9.71
C GLY A 304 -18.41 10.25 11.19
N ASN A 305 -18.19 9.30 12.10
CA ASN A 305 -18.21 9.52 13.55
C ASN A 305 -16.78 9.48 14.11
N PHE A 306 -16.39 10.43 14.97
CA PHE A 306 -15.05 10.50 15.56
C PHE A 306 -14.65 9.18 16.25
N GLY A 307 -15.52 8.60 17.07
CA GLY A 307 -15.26 7.30 17.71
C GLY A 307 -15.31 6.10 16.75
N GLY A 308 -15.65 6.34 15.49
CA GLY A 308 -15.94 5.31 14.50
C GLY A 308 -17.24 4.57 14.78
N GLN A 309 -17.83 4.00 13.75
CA GLN A 309 -19.03 3.16 13.85
C GLN A 309 -19.05 2.10 12.78
N ASP A 310 -19.83 1.05 12.99
CA ASP A 310 -20.07 0.03 11.98
C ASP A 310 -20.76 0.63 10.75
N LEU A 311 -20.44 0.08 9.59
CA LEU A 311 -20.98 0.52 8.31
C LEU A 311 -22.16 -0.36 7.88
N PRO A 312 -23.10 0.17 7.09
CA PRO A 312 -24.10 -0.65 6.41
C PRO A 312 -23.45 -1.72 5.52
N SER A 313 -24.04 -2.92 5.48
CA SER A 313 -23.45 -4.07 4.74
C SER A 313 -23.20 -3.81 3.26
N HIS A 314 -24.00 -2.97 2.63
CA HIS A 314 -23.84 -2.63 1.21
C HIS A 314 -22.54 -1.84 0.91
N PHE A 315 -21.85 -1.28 1.92
CA PHE A 315 -20.55 -0.61 1.74
C PHE A 315 -19.41 -1.57 1.38
N ASN A 316 -19.63 -2.87 1.38
CA ASN A 316 -18.68 -3.84 0.80
C ASN A 316 -18.48 -3.63 -0.70
N VAL A 317 -19.47 -3.11 -1.41
CA VAL A 317 -19.39 -2.73 -2.82
C VAL A 317 -19.54 -1.22 -2.97
N PHE A 318 -19.03 -0.66 -4.06
CA PHE A 318 -19.26 0.75 -4.38
C PHE A 318 -20.61 0.94 -5.09
N PRO A 319 -21.25 2.11 -5.00
CA PRO A 319 -22.40 2.44 -5.86
C PRO A 319 -21.96 2.53 -7.31
N VAL A 320 -22.85 2.22 -8.23
CA VAL A 320 -22.69 2.61 -9.64
C VAL A 320 -22.77 4.14 -9.71
N PRO A 321 -21.79 4.83 -10.35
CA PRO A 321 -21.81 6.29 -10.45
C PRO A 321 -23.09 6.82 -11.06
N SER A 322 -23.60 7.93 -10.55
CA SER A 322 -24.84 8.56 -11.04
C SER A 322 -24.77 8.95 -12.53
N THR A 323 -23.60 9.35 -12.99
CA THR A 323 -23.34 9.64 -14.40
C THR A 323 -23.55 8.43 -15.31
N GLU A 324 -23.10 7.25 -14.87
CA GLU A 324 -23.25 6.01 -15.62
C GLU A 324 -24.73 5.56 -15.66
N LEU A 325 -25.44 5.67 -14.53
CA LEU A 325 -26.87 5.37 -14.45
C LEU A 325 -27.72 6.33 -15.29
N ALA A 326 -27.28 7.57 -15.47
CA ALA A 326 -27.98 8.57 -16.29
C ALA A 326 -27.75 8.34 -17.80
N THR A 327 -26.57 7.83 -18.18
CA THR A 327 -26.21 7.60 -19.60
C THR A 327 -26.64 6.24 -20.12
N ASN A 328 -26.68 5.22 -19.24
CA ASN A 328 -27.12 3.88 -19.58
C ASN A 328 -28.29 3.45 -18.67
N LEU A 329 -29.51 3.54 -19.20
CA LEU A 329 -30.75 3.25 -18.47
C LEU A 329 -30.93 1.76 -18.13
N GLU A 330 -30.21 0.86 -18.80
CA GLU A 330 -30.21 -0.59 -18.51
C GLU A 330 -29.35 -0.96 -17.31
N LEU A 331 -28.53 -0.02 -16.79
CA LEU A 331 -27.76 -0.26 -15.57
C LEU A 331 -28.66 -0.18 -14.34
N GLU A 332 -28.49 -1.13 -13.45
CA GLU A 332 -29.12 -1.14 -12.13
C GLU A 332 -28.11 -0.69 -11.06
N GLN A 333 -28.63 0.01 -10.04
CA GLN A 333 -27.84 0.37 -8.89
C GLN A 333 -27.58 -0.85 -7.99
N ASN A 334 -26.40 -0.91 -7.38
CA ASN A 334 -26.09 -1.94 -6.42
C ASN A 334 -27.07 -1.89 -5.21
N PRO A 335 -27.47 -3.05 -4.67
CA PRO A 335 -28.40 -3.12 -3.54
C PRO A 335 -27.96 -2.25 -2.35
N GLY A 336 -28.92 -1.54 -1.76
CA GLY A 336 -28.68 -0.65 -0.60
C GLY A 336 -28.34 0.78 -0.95
N TYR A 337 -28.05 1.09 -2.23
CA TYR A 337 -27.84 2.45 -2.70
C TYR A 337 -29.09 2.98 -3.43
N ALA A 338 -29.38 4.27 -3.24
CA ALA A 338 -30.46 4.90 -4.00
C ALA A 338 -30.05 5.09 -5.48
N ARG A 339 -31.01 4.92 -6.38
CA ARG A 339 -30.85 5.40 -7.74
C ARG A 339 -31.14 6.91 -7.71
N PRO A 340 -30.22 7.76 -8.19
CA PRO A 340 -30.44 9.21 -8.22
C PRO A 340 -31.55 9.61 -9.19
#